data_072672c798329c5a517a9749f84ed3c9
#
_entry.id   072672c798329c5a517a9749f84ed3c9
#
_cell.length_a   1.000
_cell.length_b   1.000
_cell.length_c   1.000
_cell.angle_alpha   90.00
_cell.angle_beta   90.00
_cell.angle_gamma   90.00
#
_symmetry.space_group_name_H-M   'P 1'
#
loop_
_entity.id
_entity.type
_entity.pdbx_description
1 polymer ?
#
loop_
_entity_poly.entity_id
_entity_poly.type
_entity_poly.pdbx_seq_one_letter_code
_entity_poly.pdbx_strand_id
1 'polypeptide(L)'
;MNVLFLTMVSIDVNKRGIYNDLMRKFKNEGHQVYIVCPVERRIGKKTYLTKEDNVFTLHVRSLNLKKTNVIEKGIGQLLLEPTFKIALKRYFGEVRFDLILYSTPPITFNNVIRYAKSSSENKALNYLMLKDIFPQNALDMGMLRKTGIKGLLYRMFRRKEEELYALSDVIGCMSPANVRFLIEHNPQVNPDKVEICPNSVELIKEDSETPLRRNEIRSKYNLPLDKPIFIYGGNLGVPQGIPFLIDCLEANANRDDCHFVVVGSGTFYQMLENWYNKRKPRAITLLSGLPKADYDQLVQVCDVGLIFLDYRFTIPNFPSRLLSYLEYKMPVIACTDPNCDTGTIAEENGFGFYSPSNDLQAFTDTVNRMLNSDMNAMGEKGYEFLKRNYLVENSYDAIMKHLK
;
A
#
# COMPACT_ATOMS: atom_id res chain seq x y z
N MET A 1 26.52 -4.46 6.80
CA MET A 1 25.65 -4.13 7.96
C MET A 1 24.61 -5.22 8.15
N ASN A 2 24.11 -5.38 9.37
CA ASN A 2 23.00 -6.24 9.72
C ASN A 2 21.70 -5.43 9.77
N VAL A 3 20.78 -5.69 8.84
CA VAL A 3 19.50 -4.99 8.71
C VAL A 3 18.38 -5.91 9.20
N LEU A 4 17.66 -5.50 10.24
CA LEU A 4 16.46 -6.19 10.71
C LEU A 4 15.23 -5.55 10.08
N PHE A 5 14.34 -6.34 9.47
CA PHE A 5 13.04 -5.90 9.00
C PHE A 5 11.89 -6.62 9.71
N LEU A 6 11.05 -5.86 10.44
CA LEU A 6 9.87 -6.36 11.13
C LEU A 6 8.61 -6.04 10.32
N THR A 7 7.85 -7.05 9.92
CA THR A 7 6.68 -6.86 9.05
C THR A 7 5.55 -7.84 9.34
N MET A 8 4.32 -7.47 8.96
CA MET A 8 3.16 -8.36 8.93
C MET A 8 2.94 -9.05 7.58
N VAL A 9 3.78 -8.76 6.60
CA VAL A 9 3.67 -9.31 5.24
C VAL A 9 4.75 -10.38 5.07
N SER A 10 4.37 -11.51 4.48
CA SER A 10 5.36 -12.52 4.07
C SER A 10 6.23 -11.95 2.96
N ILE A 11 7.54 -12.01 3.14
CA ILE A 11 8.54 -11.50 2.21
C ILE A 11 9.15 -12.65 1.42
N ASP A 12 9.28 -12.45 0.13
CA ASP A 12 10.00 -13.32 -0.81
C ASP A 12 10.82 -12.40 -1.73
N VAL A 13 12.11 -12.31 -1.48
CA VAL A 13 13.01 -11.39 -2.20
C VAL A 13 13.14 -11.71 -3.70
N ASN A 14 12.68 -12.88 -4.13
CA ASN A 14 12.67 -13.27 -5.55
C ASN A 14 11.39 -12.82 -6.28
N LYS A 15 10.40 -12.32 -5.54
CA LYS A 15 9.15 -11.81 -6.11
C LYS A 15 9.11 -10.29 -6.04
N ARG A 16 8.33 -9.71 -6.96
CA ARG A 16 8.09 -8.27 -6.93
C ARG A 16 7.12 -7.89 -5.80
N GLY A 17 7.37 -6.74 -5.21
CA GLY A 17 6.53 -6.16 -4.18
C GLY A 17 7.29 -5.11 -3.38
N ILE A 18 6.61 -4.12 -2.88
CA ILE A 18 7.17 -2.92 -2.24
C ILE A 18 8.26 -3.26 -1.20
N TYR A 19 7.98 -4.18 -0.29
CA TYR A 19 8.96 -4.60 0.71
C TYR A 19 9.97 -5.63 0.16
N ASN A 20 9.54 -6.47 -0.77
CA ASN A 20 10.40 -7.45 -1.42
C ASN A 20 11.53 -6.75 -2.18
N ASP A 21 11.17 -5.72 -2.97
CA ASP A 21 12.10 -4.92 -3.77
C ASP A 21 13.10 -4.18 -2.87
N LEU A 22 12.62 -3.57 -1.78
CA LEU A 22 13.49 -2.88 -0.82
C LEU A 22 14.45 -3.85 -0.12
N MET A 23 13.98 -5.02 0.32
CA MET A 23 14.84 -6.02 0.96
C MET A 23 15.83 -6.63 -0.03
N ARG A 24 15.43 -6.83 -1.30
CA ARG A 24 16.32 -7.23 -2.39
C ARG A 24 17.40 -6.17 -2.65
N LYS A 25 17.04 -4.88 -2.61
CA LYS A 25 18.03 -3.78 -2.75
C LYS A 25 19.07 -3.84 -1.62
N PHE A 26 18.65 -3.97 -0.37
CA PHE A 26 19.61 -4.16 0.74
C PHE A 26 20.49 -5.40 0.55
N LYS A 27 19.91 -6.53 0.10
CA LYS A 27 20.67 -7.74 -0.24
C LYS A 27 21.74 -7.47 -1.30
N ASN A 28 21.36 -6.80 -2.38
CA ASN A 28 22.24 -6.54 -3.53
C ASN A 28 23.36 -5.55 -3.21
N GLU A 29 23.15 -4.64 -2.25
CA GLU A 29 24.18 -3.74 -1.71
C GLU A 29 25.10 -4.43 -0.66
N GLY A 30 25.02 -5.75 -0.53
CA GLY A 30 25.93 -6.55 0.31
C GLY A 30 25.58 -6.57 1.79
N HIS A 31 24.38 -6.14 2.21
CA HIS A 31 23.96 -6.21 3.60
C HIS A 31 23.47 -7.61 3.97
N GLN A 32 23.61 -7.97 5.26
CA GLN A 32 22.96 -9.12 5.85
C GLN A 32 21.52 -8.71 6.22
N VAL A 33 20.52 -9.33 5.60
CA VAL A 33 19.11 -8.96 5.78
C VAL A 33 18.39 -10.00 6.63
N TYR A 34 17.85 -9.57 7.76
CA TYR A 34 17.12 -10.39 8.72
C TYR A 34 15.66 -9.97 8.71
N ILE A 35 14.76 -10.83 8.25
CA ILE A 35 13.35 -10.57 8.11
C ILE A 35 12.58 -11.37 9.16
N VAL A 36 11.67 -10.72 9.90
CA VAL A 36 10.74 -11.39 10.80
C VAL A 36 9.32 -11.12 10.32
N CYS A 37 8.63 -12.18 9.91
CA CYS A 37 7.28 -12.09 9.37
C CYS A 37 6.38 -13.22 9.91
N PRO A 38 5.04 -13.06 9.93
CA PRO A 38 4.14 -14.09 10.41
C PRO A 38 3.95 -15.21 9.39
N VAL A 39 3.78 -16.43 9.89
CA VAL A 39 3.18 -17.55 9.17
C VAL A 39 1.90 -17.95 9.89
N GLU A 40 0.76 -17.79 9.22
CA GLU A 40 -0.54 -18.03 9.83
C GLU A 40 -0.75 -19.53 10.11
N ARG A 41 -1.42 -19.84 11.25
CA ARG A 41 -1.63 -21.24 11.71
C ARG A 41 -2.32 -22.13 10.66
N ARG A 42 -3.16 -21.56 9.78
CA ARG A 42 -3.84 -22.30 8.70
C ARG A 42 -2.87 -22.89 7.67
N ILE A 43 -1.61 -22.37 7.59
CA ILE A 43 -0.57 -22.91 6.71
C ILE A 43 0.02 -24.21 7.26
N GLY A 44 -0.27 -24.55 8.54
CA GLY A 44 0.16 -25.80 9.18
C GLY A 44 1.64 -25.85 9.60
N LYS A 45 2.42 -24.79 9.34
CA LYS A 45 3.85 -24.73 9.67
C LYS A 45 4.09 -24.23 11.09
N LYS A 46 5.11 -24.75 11.77
CA LYS A 46 5.68 -24.20 13.02
C LYS A 46 6.53 -22.96 12.68
N THR A 47 7.07 -22.27 13.70
CA THR A 47 8.11 -21.25 13.50
C THR A 47 9.36 -21.90 12.90
N TYR A 48 9.88 -21.31 11.81
CA TYR A 48 11.05 -21.80 11.09
C TYR A 48 11.86 -20.65 10.49
N LEU A 49 13.15 -20.91 10.26
CA LEU A 49 14.07 -19.99 9.59
C LEU A 49 14.36 -20.51 8.19
N THR A 50 14.33 -19.62 7.20
CA THR A 50 14.90 -19.86 5.87
C THR A 50 16.12 -18.97 5.69
N LYS A 51 17.11 -19.49 4.97
CA LYS A 51 18.31 -18.76 4.59
C LYS A 51 18.48 -18.85 3.08
N GLU A 52 18.65 -17.72 2.45
CA GLU A 52 18.93 -17.60 1.03
C GLU A 52 20.00 -16.52 0.83
N ASP A 53 21.21 -16.93 0.47
CA ASP A 53 22.40 -16.08 0.43
C ASP A 53 22.60 -15.33 1.78
N ASN A 54 22.57 -13.98 1.72
CA ASN A 54 22.67 -13.08 2.86
C ASN A 54 21.29 -12.62 3.41
N VAL A 55 20.19 -13.32 3.06
CA VAL A 55 18.84 -13.09 3.58
C VAL A 55 18.41 -14.21 4.51
N PHE A 56 18.03 -13.84 5.73
CA PHE A 56 17.56 -14.73 6.78
C PHE A 56 16.10 -14.39 7.11
N THR A 57 15.14 -15.23 6.69
CA THR A 57 13.72 -14.99 6.95
C THR A 57 13.18 -15.89 8.04
N LEU A 58 12.83 -15.30 9.18
CA LEU A 58 12.21 -15.96 10.31
C LEU A 58 10.69 -15.89 10.18
N HIS A 59 10.10 -17.03 9.85
CA HIS A 59 8.65 -17.20 9.75
C HIS A 59 8.07 -17.58 11.12
N VAL A 60 7.41 -16.63 11.78
CA VAL A 60 6.91 -16.80 13.14
C VAL A 60 5.44 -17.26 13.10
N ARG A 61 5.16 -18.44 13.68
CA ARG A 61 3.79 -18.95 13.75
C ARG A 61 2.89 -17.99 14.51
N SER A 62 1.78 -17.57 13.88
CA SER A 62 0.78 -16.69 14.45
C SER A 62 -0.63 -17.31 14.33
N LEU A 63 -1.61 -16.74 15.04
CA LEU A 63 -3.02 -16.95 14.71
C LEU A 63 -3.33 -16.40 13.31
N ASN A 64 -4.51 -16.73 12.77
CA ASN A 64 -4.88 -16.19 11.46
C ASN A 64 -5.13 -14.68 11.58
N LEU A 65 -4.49 -13.90 10.72
CA LEU A 65 -4.57 -12.43 10.67
C LEU A 65 -5.42 -11.95 9.50
N LYS A 66 -5.56 -12.80 8.47
CA LYS A 66 -6.34 -12.53 7.25
C LYS A 66 -7.41 -13.61 7.08
N LYS A 67 -8.53 -13.28 6.43
CA LYS A 67 -9.63 -14.22 6.13
C LYS A 67 -10.06 -15.05 7.36
N THR A 68 -10.24 -14.39 8.49
CA THR A 68 -10.67 -14.97 9.76
C THR A 68 -11.67 -14.06 10.47
N ASN A 69 -12.32 -14.54 11.54
CA ASN A 69 -13.25 -13.73 12.31
C ASN A 69 -12.56 -12.60 13.09
N VAL A 70 -13.31 -11.58 13.46
CA VAL A 70 -12.81 -10.36 14.11
C VAL A 70 -12.12 -10.66 15.44
N ILE A 71 -12.62 -11.64 16.20
CA ILE A 71 -12.08 -12.01 17.52
C ILE A 71 -10.69 -12.63 17.36
N GLU A 72 -10.56 -13.64 16.49
CA GLU A 72 -9.26 -14.29 16.23
C GLU A 72 -8.24 -13.29 15.68
N LYS A 73 -8.67 -12.41 14.77
CA LYS A 73 -7.82 -11.36 14.23
C LYS A 73 -7.31 -10.42 15.33
N GLY A 74 -8.20 -9.97 16.22
CA GLY A 74 -7.84 -9.08 17.34
C GLY A 74 -6.86 -9.74 18.30
N ILE A 75 -7.14 -10.96 18.74
CA ILE A 75 -6.24 -11.73 19.62
C ILE A 75 -4.91 -12.00 18.92
N GLY A 76 -4.95 -12.38 17.64
CA GLY A 76 -3.76 -12.63 16.84
C GLY A 76 -2.83 -11.42 16.76
N GLN A 77 -3.39 -10.23 16.57
CA GLN A 77 -2.62 -8.98 16.54
C GLN A 77 -1.98 -8.65 17.91
N LEU A 78 -2.69 -8.90 19.02
CA LEU A 78 -2.16 -8.69 20.37
C LEU A 78 -1.04 -9.68 20.73
N LEU A 79 -1.17 -10.94 20.30
CA LEU A 79 -0.17 -11.98 20.57
C LEU A 79 1.04 -11.92 19.64
N LEU A 80 0.96 -11.14 18.55
CA LEU A 80 2.03 -11.07 17.56
C LEU A 80 3.33 -10.51 18.17
N GLU A 81 3.25 -9.44 18.95
CA GLU A 81 4.40 -8.80 19.60
C GLU A 81 5.20 -9.76 20.49
N PRO A 82 4.61 -10.40 21.54
CA PRO A 82 5.36 -11.32 22.39
C PRO A 82 5.90 -12.53 21.61
N THR A 83 5.16 -13.03 20.63
CA THR A 83 5.57 -14.17 19.82
C THR A 83 6.79 -13.82 18.96
N PHE A 84 6.80 -12.63 18.35
CA PHE A 84 7.94 -12.13 17.58
C PHE A 84 9.15 -11.90 18.47
N LYS A 85 8.97 -11.30 19.66
CA LYS A 85 10.06 -11.06 20.61
C LYS A 85 10.73 -12.37 21.03
N ILE A 86 9.95 -13.41 21.38
CA ILE A 86 10.46 -14.72 21.76
C ILE A 86 11.22 -15.37 20.61
N ALA A 87 10.65 -15.32 19.39
CA ALA A 87 11.27 -15.89 18.21
C ALA A 87 12.57 -15.14 17.86
N LEU A 88 12.56 -13.81 17.86
CA LEU A 88 13.73 -12.98 17.60
C LEU A 88 14.86 -13.31 18.60
N LYS A 89 14.56 -13.39 19.90
CA LYS A 89 15.52 -13.77 20.93
C LYS A 89 16.11 -15.15 20.68
N ARG A 90 15.29 -16.12 20.29
CA ARG A 90 15.71 -17.52 20.10
C ARG A 90 16.59 -17.71 18.86
N TYR A 91 16.28 -17.05 17.76
CA TYR A 91 16.94 -17.29 16.46
C TYR A 91 18.01 -16.27 16.12
N PHE A 92 17.90 -15.04 16.62
CA PHE A 92 18.79 -13.92 16.31
C PHE A 92 19.34 -13.22 17.56
N GLY A 93 19.27 -13.86 18.73
CA GLY A 93 19.67 -13.24 20.01
C GLY A 93 21.14 -12.79 20.09
N GLU A 94 22.02 -13.40 19.30
CA GLU A 94 23.44 -13.04 19.22
C GLU A 94 23.76 -12.05 18.10
N VAL A 95 22.78 -11.77 17.22
CA VAL A 95 22.97 -10.81 16.12
C VAL A 95 22.91 -9.40 16.66
N ARG A 96 23.88 -8.57 16.29
CA ARG A 96 23.86 -7.12 16.53
C ARG A 96 23.41 -6.43 15.25
N PHE A 97 22.30 -5.71 15.33
CA PHE A 97 21.73 -4.99 14.19
C PHE A 97 22.31 -3.57 14.14
N ASP A 98 22.55 -3.10 12.93
CA ASP A 98 22.93 -1.71 12.65
C ASP A 98 21.68 -0.87 12.32
N LEU A 99 20.68 -1.50 11.68
CA LEU A 99 19.44 -0.90 11.26
C LEU A 99 18.24 -1.79 11.63
N ILE A 100 17.21 -1.19 12.23
CA ILE A 100 15.94 -1.83 12.54
C ILE A 100 14.85 -1.11 11.76
N LEU A 101 14.38 -1.72 10.67
CA LEU A 101 13.28 -1.26 9.85
C LEU A 101 11.98 -1.89 10.30
N TYR A 102 10.92 -1.11 10.35
CA TYR A 102 9.56 -1.59 10.61
C TYR A 102 8.53 -0.69 9.95
N SER A 103 7.37 -1.25 9.65
CA SER A 103 6.31 -0.52 8.95
C SER A 103 5.00 -0.56 9.73
N THR A 104 4.15 0.46 9.53
CA THR A 104 2.76 0.44 9.98
C THR A 104 1.83 -0.09 8.88
N PRO A 105 0.79 -0.88 9.21
CA PRO A 105 0.62 -1.61 10.47
C PRO A 105 1.62 -2.76 10.64
N PRO A 106 1.89 -3.25 11.85
CA PRO A 106 1.22 -2.96 13.11
C PRO A 106 1.91 -1.85 13.90
N ILE A 107 1.16 -1.20 14.78
CA ILE A 107 1.71 -0.24 15.76
C ILE A 107 2.12 -0.90 17.10
N THR A 108 2.12 -2.24 17.15
CA THR A 108 2.27 -3.00 18.39
C THR A 108 3.62 -3.68 18.53
N PHE A 109 4.62 -3.36 17.71
CA PHE A 109 5.96 -3.97 17.80
C PHE A 109 6.92 -3.28 18.79
N ASN A 110 6.43 -2.39 19.64
CA ASN A 110 7.24 -1.56 20.51
C ASN A 110 8.26 -2.35 21.35
N ASN A 111 7.83 -3.46 21.99
CA ASN A 111 8.70 -4.29 22.81
C ASN A 111 9.66 -5.17 22.00
N VAL A 112 9.31 -5.50 20.74
CA VAL A 112 10.23 -6.19 19.82
C VAL A 112 11.34 -5.24 19.40
N ILE A 113 11.00 -4.00 19.05
CA ILE A 113 11.95 -2.95 18.65
C ILE A 113 12.89 -2.61 19.81
N ARG A 114 12.36 -2.40 21.03
CA ARG A 114 13.19 -2.17 22.21
C ARG A 114 14.15 -3.31 22.46
N TYR A 115 13.68 -4.55 22.35
CA TYR A 115 14.55 -5.71 22.51
C TYR A 115 15.66 -5.74 21.45
N ALA A 116 15.32 -5.56 20.17
CA ALA A 116 16.30 -5.56 19.09
C ALA A 116 17.34 -4.42 19.26
N LYS A 117 16.90 -3.22 19.64
CA LYS A 117 17.81 -2.09 19.91
C LYS A 117 18.72 -2.38 21.12
N SER A 118 18.17 -2.85 22.25
CA SER A 118 18.95 -3.16 23.44
C SER A 118 19.95 -4.31 23.23
N SER A 119 19.57 -5.34 22.48
CA SER A 119 20.49 -6.44 22.13
C SER A 119 21.60 -5.98 21.17
N SER A 120 21.44 -4.85 20.51
CA SER A 120 22.43 -4.20 19.66
C SER A 120 23.16 -3.03 20.36
N GLU A 121 23.30 -3.11 21.69
CA GLU A 121 23.98 -2.12 22.53
C GLU A 121 23.41 -0.70 22.41
N ASN A 122 22.13 -0.57 22.03
CA ASN A 122 21.43 0.68 21.71
C ASN A 122 22.03 1.51 20.55
N LYS A 123 22.89 0.90 19.73
CA LYS A 123 23.55 1.58 18.60
C LYS A 123 22.75 1.49 17.31
N ALA A 124 21.83 0.51 17.18
CA ALA A 124 21.00 0.35 15.99
C ALA A 124 20.12 1.58 15.72
N LEU A 125 20.07 2.01 14.46
CA LEU A 125 19.12 3.02 14.00
C LEU A 125 17.72 2.42 13.89
N ASN A 126 16.72 2.99 14.56
CA ASN A 126 15.32 2.62 14.43
C ASN A 126 14.64 3.48 13.36
N TYR A 127 14.30 2.90 12.24
CA TYR A 127 13.64 3.59 11.13
C TYR A 127 12.21 3.07 10.95
N LEU A 128 11.22 3.96 11.18
CA LEU A 128 9.81 3.68 10.94
C LEU A 128 9.42 4.05 9.50
N MET A 129 8.93 3.10 8.74
CA MET A 129 8.23 3.36 7.48
C MET A 129 6.73 3.53 7.80
N LEU A 130 6.28 4.79 7.93
CA LEU A 130 4.89 5.13 8.27
C LEU A 130 4.02 5.04 7.01
N LYS A 131 3.47 3.83 6.78
CA LYS A 131 2.66 3.53 5.58
C LYS A 131 1.16 3.70 5.79
N ASP A 132 0.71 3.69 7.06
CA ASP A 132 -0.69 3.85 7.45
C ASP A 132 -0.75 4.53 8.82
N ILE A 133 -1.69 5.45 9.01
CA ILE A 133 -1.87 6.21 10.24
C ILE A 133 -3.04 5.59 11.02
N PHE A 134 -2.71 4.60 11.83
CA PHE A 134 -3.63 3.91 12.74
C PHE A 134 -3.34 4.36 14.18
N PRO A 135 -4.36 4.68 15.00
CA PRO A 135 -5.77 4.27 14.90
C PRO A 135 -6.71 5.29 14.23
N GLN A 136 -6.20 6.42 13.72
CA GLN A 136 -7.07 7.45 13.14
C GLN A 136 -7.86 6.95 11.93
N ASN A 137 -7.25 6.18 11.03
CA ASN A 137 -7.96 5.57 9.90
C ASN A 137 -9.16 4.71 10.35
N ALA A 138 -9.03 3.96 11.43
CA ALA A 138 -10.12 3.14 11.98
C ALA A 138 -11.22 4.00 12.64
N LEU A 139 -10.86 5.16 13.18
CA LEU A 139 -11.82 6.13 13.69
C LEU A 139 -12.63 6.73 12.56
N ASP A 140 -11.98 7.20 11.49
CA ASP A 140 -12.59 7.81 10.31
C ASP A 140 -13.59 6.86 9.65
N MET A 141 -13.23 5.58 9.57
CA MET A 141 -14.10 4.53 9.02
C MET A 141 -15.17 4.00 9.99
N GLY A 142 -15.33 4.60 11.19
CA GLY A 142 -16.33 4.22 12.19
C GLY A 142 -16.10 2.86 12.87
N MET A 143 -14.95 2.24 12.65
CA MET A 143 -14.55 0.99 13.32
C MET A 143 -14.20 1.22 14.78
N LEU A 144 -13.60 2.36 15.11
CA LEU A 144 -13.37 2.86 16.45
C LEU A 144 -14.24 4.09 16.75
N ARG A 145 -14.31 4.51 18.01
CA ARG A 145 -14.97 5.73 18.49
C ARG A 145 -14.13 6.35 19.60
N LYS A 146 -14.30 7.65 19.86
CA LYS A 146 -13.61 8.34 20.98
C LYS A 146 -14.26 8.09 22.36
N THR A 147 -15.46 7.51 22.40
CA THR A 147 -16.25 7.28 23.62
C THR A 147 -16.60 5.79 23.82
N GLY A 148 -17.01 5.42 25.04
CA GLY A 148 -17.37 4.05 25.40
C GLY A 148 -16.20 3.06 25.33
N ILE A 149 -16.50 1.77 25.21
CA ILE A 149 -15.49 0.68 25.13
C ILE A 149 -14.59 0.86 23.90
N LYS A 150 -15.15 1.26 22.75
CA LYS A 150 -14.37 1.56 21.54
C LYS A 150 -13.43 2.76 21.74
N GLY A 151 -13.79 3.70 22.62
CA GLY A 151 -12.94 4.82 23.00
C GLY A 151 -11.77 4.42 23.89
N LEU A 152 -11.94 3.42 24.74
CA LEU A 152 -10.84 2.84 25.52
C LEU A 152 -9.82 2.17 24.59
N LEU A 153 -10.30 1.38 23.63
CA LEU A 153 -9.46 0.75 22.61
C LEU A 153 -8.73 1.80 21.74
N TYR A 154 -9.43 2.87 21.34
CA TYR A 154 -8.80 3.97 20.60
C TYR A 154 -7.64 4.59 21.39
N ARG A 155 -7.85 4.93 22.69
CA ARG A 155 -6.81 5.50 23.55
C ARG A 155 -5.63 4.54 23.77
N MET A 156 -5.91 3.24 23.91
CA MET A 156 -4.86 2.22 24.01
C MET A 156 -3.99 2.17 22.75
N PHE A 157 -4.61 2.14 21.56
CA PHE A 157 -3.88 2.14 20.30
C PHE A 157 -3.15 3.46 20.05
N ARG A 158 -3.77 4.59 20.42
CA ARG A 158 -3.12 5.90 20.29
C ARG A 158 -1.82 5.97 21.13
N ARG A 159 -1.86 5.45 22.36
CA ARG A 159 -0.64 5.33 23.19
C ARG A 159 0.43 4.47 22.51
N LYS A 160 0.04 3.35 21.92
CA LYS A 160 0.97 2.47 21.22
C LYS A 160 1.61 3.15 20.02
N GLU A 161 0.85 3.93 19.29
CA GLU A 161 1.32 4.72 18.15
C GLU A 161 2.31 5.81 18.63
N GLU A 162 1.96 6.59 19.67
CA GLU A 162 2.84 7.60 20.28
C GLU A 162 4.15 7.00 20.77
N GLU A 163 4.07 5.84 21.43
CA GLU A 163 5.22 5.07 21.87
C GLU A 163 6.10 4.61 20.69
N LEU A 164 5.48 4.18 19.58
CA LEU A 164 6.20 3.79 18.36
C LEU A 164 6.96 4.99 17.77
N TYR A 165 6.32 6.16 17.70
CA TYR A 165 6.96 7.40 17.24
C TYR A 165 8.13 7.82 18.14
N ALA A 166 7.97 7.67 19.47
CA ALA A 166 9.03 7.98 20.42
C ALA A 166 10.25 7.04 20.29
N LEU A 167 10.00 5.76 19.96
CA LEU A 167 11.06 4.77 19.78
C LEU A 167 11.81 4.92 18.45
N SER A 168 11.22 5.60 17.48
CA SER A 168 11.80 5.79 16.15
C SER A 168 12.83 6.91 16.18
N ASP A 169 14.02 6.64 15.69
CA ASP A 169 15.05 7.66 15.47
C ASP A 169 14.73 8.48 14.23
N VAL A 170 14.14 7.83 13.19
CA VAL A 170 13.65 8.46 11.96
C VAL A 170 12.27 7.91 11.60
N ILE A 171 11.42 8.77 11.03
CA ILE A 171 10.07 8.42 10.55
C ILE A 171 9.93 8.81 9.08
N GLY A 172 9.91 7.82 8.19
CA GLY A 172 9.69 8.00 6.77
C GLY A 172 8.19 7.94 6.43
N CYS A 173 7.64 9.05 5.96
CA CYS A 173 6.25 9.23 5.57
C CYS A 173 6.04 9.01 4.06
N MET A 174 4.80 8.73 3.66
CA MET A 174 4.46 8.41 2.27
C MET A 174 4.48 9.62 1.33
N SER A 175 4.14 10.80 1.84
CA SER A 175 3.99 12.02 1.03
C SER A 175 4.15 13.29 1.87
N PRO A 176 4.24 14.47 1.26
CA PRO A 176 4.25 15.74 1.97
C PRO A 176 3.03 15.94 2.89
N ALA A 177 1.84 15.51 2.48
CA ALA A 177 0.65 15.59 3.33
C ALA A 177 0.75 14.70 4.57
N ASN A 178 1.34 13.50 4.46
CA ASN A 178 1.59 12.65 5.61
C ASN A 178 2.58 13.30 6.61
N VAL A 179 3.63 13.95 6.12
CA VAL A 179 4.60 14.67 6.96
C VAL A 179 3.89 15.78 7.74
N ARG A 180 3.13 16.63 7.04
CA ARG A 180 2.37 17.72 7.68
C ARG A 180 1.40 17.18 8.74
N PHE A 181 0.59 16.18 8.37
CA PHE A 181 -0.37 15.57 9.28
C PHE A 181 0.30 15.00 10.54
N LEU A 182 1.41 14.27 10.38
CA LEU A 182 2.13 13.68 11.50
C LEU A 182 2.60 14.76 12.48
N ILE A 183 3.24 15.81 11.99
CA ILE A 183 3.79 16.91 12.81
C ILE A 183 2.67 17.69 13.51
N GLU A 184 1.61 18.05 12.79
CA GLU A 184 0.47 18.81 13.32
C GLU A 184 -0.30 18.07 14.42
N HIS A 185 -0.46 16.75 14.27
CA HIS A 185 -1.23 15.93 15.21
C HIS A 185 -0.40 15.25 16.29
N ASN A 186 0.93 15.43 16.26
CA ASN A 186 1.87 14.86 17.23
C ASN A 186 2.94 15.87 17.63
N PRO A 187 2.59 16.92 18.39
CA PRO A 187 3.53 17.99 18.73
C PRO A 187 4.73 17.52 19.57
N GLN A 188 4.66 16.31 20.14
CA GLN A 188 5.77 15.66 20.85
C GLN A 188 6.82 15.03 19.92
N VAL A 189 6.53 14.90 18.62
CA VAL A 189 7.46 14.37 17.62
C VAL A 189 8.36 15.50 17.13
N ASN A 190 9.69 15.35 17.26
CA ASN A 190 10.61 16.30 16.67
C ASN A 190 10.50 16.28 15.13
N PRO A 191 10.17 17.41 14.47
CA PRO A 191 10.08 17.47 13.02
C PRO A 191 11.35 17.03 12.27
N ASP A 192 12.53 17.24 12.84
CA ASP A 192 13.82 16.91 12.21
C ASP A 192 14.00 15.40 11.96
N LYS A 193 13.26 14.55 12.67
CA LYS A 193 13.28 13.11 12.44
C LYS A 193 12.23 12.61 11.45
N VAL A 194 11.43 13.52 10.87
CA VAL A 194 10.35 13.17 9.93
C VAL A 194 10.77 13.54 8.52
N GLU A 195 10.67 12.59 7.63
CA GLU A 195 11.06 12.77 6.22
C GLU A 195 10.11 12.05 5.26
N ILE A 196 10.28 12.26 3.97
CA ILE A 196 9.56 11.54 2.92
C ILE A 196 10.35 10.27 2.59
N CYS A 197 9.73 9.12 2.78
CA CYS A 197 10.20 7.81 2.33
C CYS A 197 8.99 6.99 1.85
N PRO A 198 8.53 7.20 0.62
CA PRO A 198 7.32 6.59 0.09
C PRO A 198 7.52 5.08 -0.15
N ASN A 199 6.43 4.41 -0.51
CA ASN A 199 6.56 3.12 -1.15
C ASN A 199 7.32 3.28 -2.47
N SER A 200 8.14 2.29 -2.79
CA SER A 200 9.00 2.32 -3.96
C SER A 200 9.02 0.97 -4.67
N VAL A 201 9.42 0.97 -5.92
CA VAL A 201 9.44 -0.21 -6.78
C VAL A 201 10.79 -0.32 -7.49
N GLU A 202 11.20 -1.54 -7.79
CA GLU A 202 12.21 -1.82 -8.80
C GLU A 202 11.52 -1.82 -10.16
N LEU A 203 12.03 -1.06 -11.13
CA LEU A 203 11.41 -0.97 -12.45
C LEU A 203 11.25 -2.35 -13.09
N ILE A 204 10.13 -2.56 -13.73
CA ILE A 204 9.92 -3.72 -14.60
C ILE A 204 10.87 -3.59 -15.79
N LYS A 205 11.55 -4.69 -16.13
CA LYS A 205 12.14 -4.78 -17.48
C LYS A 205 11.01 -4.65 -18.49
N GLU A 206 11.17 -3.76 -19.46
CA GLU A 206 10.15 -3.55 -20.49
C GLU A 206 9.70 -4.89 -21.08
N ASP A 207 8.42 -5.20 -20.91
CA ASP A 207 7.80 -6.32 -21.58
C ASP A 207 7.32 -5.83 -22.95
N SER A 208 8.13 -6.07 -23.97
CA SER A 208 7.80 -5.70 -25.34
C SER A 208 6.69 -6.56 -25.97
N GLU A 209 6.33 -7.70 -25.35
CA GLU A 209 5.35 -8.63 -25.92
C GLU A 209 3.91 -8.27 -25.57
N THR A 210 3.64 -7.83 -24.34
CA THR A 210 2.28 -7.53 -23.89
C THR A 210 1.60 -6.44 -24.72
N PRO A 211 2.25 -5.31 -25.07
CA PRO A 211 1.65 -4.33 -25.97
C PRO A 211 1.30 -4.89 -27.35
N LEU A 212 2.13 -5.79 -27.89
CA LEU A 212 1.87 -6.45 -29.19
C LEU A 212 0.64 -7.37 -29.10
N ARG A 213 0.35 -7.93 -27.93
CA ARG A 213 -0.78 -8.81 -27.64
C ARG A 213 -2.00 -8.08 -27.09
N ARG A 214 -2.04 -6.73 -27.17
CA ARG A 214 -3.11 -5.90 -26.60
C ARG A 214 -4.51 -6.41 -26.96
N ASN A 215 -4.77 -6.66 -28.24
CA ASN A 215 -6.07 -7.10 -28.72
C ASN A 215 -6.43 -8.51 -28.23
N GLU A 216 -5.45 -9.42 -28.18
CA GLU A 216 -5.63 -10.76 -27.64
C GLU A 216 -6.02 -10.74 -26.16
N ILE A 217 -5.30 -9.94 -25.34
CA ILE A 217 -5.57 -9.82 -23.92
C ILE A 217 -6.91 -9.13 -23.67
N ARG A 218 -7.23 -8.06 -24.41
CA ARG A 218 -8.55 -7.42 -24.32
C ARG A 218 -9.69 -8.39 -24.67
N SER A 219 -9.53 -9.19 -25.75
CA SER A 219 -10.51 -10.20 -26.14
C SER A 219 -10.69 -11.30 -25.09
N LYS A 220 -9.59 -11.74 -24.44
CA LYS A 220 -9.64 -12.72 -23.32
C LYS A 220 -10.59 -12.30 -22.20
N TYR A 221 -10.68 -11.00 -21.95
CA TYR A 221 -11.52 -10.43 -20.89
C TYR A 221 -12.82 -9.78 -21.41
N ASN A 222 -13.18 -10.00 -22.69
CA ASN A 222 -14.33 -9.39 -23.35
C ASN A 222 -14.34 -7.86 -23.28
N LEU A 223 -13.19 -7.24 -23.46
CA LEU A 223 -13.02 -5.78 -23.44
C LEU A 223 -13.05 -5.21 -24.87
N PRO A 224 -13.52 -3.94 -25.05
CA PRO A 224 -13.49 -3.30 -26.35
C PRO A 224 -12.06 -3.10 -26.86
N LEU A 225 -11.87 -3.21 -28.17
CA LEU A 225 -10.57 -3.08 -28.81
C LEU A 225 -10.26 -1.64 -29.24
N ASP A 226 -11.30 -0.84 -29.43
CA ASP A 226 -11.31 0.47 -30.08
C ASP A 226 -11.56 1.66 -29.13
N LYS A 227 -11.76 1.40 -27.82
CA LYS A 227 -12.08 2.45 -26.84
C LYS A 227 -11.03 2.55 -25.74
N PRO A 228 -10.84 3.74 -25.17
CA PRO A 228 -10.07 3.88 -23.92
C PRO A 228 -10.68 3.08 -22.77
N ILE A 229 -9.84 2.41 -21.99
CA ILE A 229 -10.24 1.60 -20.86
C ILE A 229 -9.71 2.21 -19.56
N PHE A 230 -10.62 2.53 -18.64
CA PHE A 230 -10.35 2.99 -17.28
C PHE A 230 -10.37 1.79 -16.35
N ILE A 231 -9.27 1.54 -15.62
CA ILE A 231 -9.18 0.38 -14.73
C ILE A 231 -9.09 0.77 -13.26
N TYR A 232 -9.98 0.19 -12.44
CA TYR A 232 -9.81 0.11 -11.01
C TYR A 232 -9.40 -1.30 -10.62
N GLY A 233 -8.23 -1.46 -9.98
CA GLY A 233 -7.73 -2.76 -9.56
C GLY A 233 -7.35 -2.83 -8.09
N GLY A 234 -7.72 -3.91 -7.38
CA GLY A 234 -7.24 -4.20 -6.05
C GLY A 234 -8.31 -4.48 -4.99
N ASN A 235 -8.08 -4.01 -3.75
CA ASN A 235 -9.00 -4.26 -2.64
C ASN A 235 -10.32 -3.51 -2.83
N LEU A 236 -11.44 -4.21 -2.63
CA LEU A 236 -12.80 -3.67 -2.63
C LEU A 236 -13.31 -3.63 -1.18
N GLY A 237 -12.68 -2.77 -0.38
CA GLY A 237 -12.95 -2.62 1.05
C GLY A 237 -13.51 -1.25 1.43
N VAL A 238 -13.77 -1.07 2.74
CA VAL A 238 -14.30 0.19 3.29
C VAL A 238 -13.43 1.40 2.91
N PRO A 239 -12.09 1.34 3.03
CA PRO A 239 -11.25 2.50 2.74
C PRO A 239 -11.30 3.02 1.30
N GLN A 240 -11.82 2.22 0.38
CA GLN A 240 -11.88 2.57 -1.05
C GLN A 240 -13.20 3.22 -1.47
N GLY A 241 -14.13 3.46 -0.55
CA GLY A 241 -15.39 4.14 -0.85
C GLY A 241 -16.22 3.44 -1.94
N ILE A 242 -16.34 2.11 -1.89
CA ILE A 242 -16.98 1.30 -2.96
C ILE A 242 -18.43 1.72 -3.25
N PRO A 243 -19.26 2.15 -2.29
CA PRO A 243 -20.58 2.70 -2.61
C PRO A 243 -20.50 3.87 -3.60
N PHE A 244 -19.58 4.82 -3.37
CA PHE A 244 -19.39 5.94 -4.29
C PHE A 244 -18.80 5.53 -5.64
N LEU A 245 -17.91 4.54 -5.66
CA LEU A 245 -17.45 3.92 -6.93
C LEU A 245 -18.65 3.37 -7.73
N ILE A 246 -19.61 2.71 -7.07
CA ILE A 246 -20.83 2.19 -7.74
C ILE A 246 -21.65 3.35 -8.33
N ASP A 247 -21.82 4.45 -7.60
CA ASP A 247 -22.54 5.64 -8.12
C ASP A 247 -21.83 6.24 -9.36
N CYS A 248 -20.49 6.31 -9.32
CA CYS A 248 -19.69 6.74 -10.47
C CYS A 248 -19.84 5.81 -11.68
N LEU A 249 -19.86 4.51 -11.46
CA LEU A 249 -20.05 3.51 -12.50
C LEU A 249 -21.48 3.57 -13.05
N GLU A 250 -22.52 3.77 -12.22
CA GLU A 250 -23.91 3.92 -12.65
C GLU A 250 -24.09 5.13 -13.57
N ALA A 251 -23.51 6.28 -13.21
CA ALA A 251 -23.55 7.48 -14.03
C ALA A 251 -22.90 7.31 -15.41
N ASN A 252 -21.93 6.40 -15.51
CA ASN A 252 -21.16 6.13 -16.72
C ASN A 252 -21.53 4.78 -17.39
N ALA A 253 -22.60 4.09 -16.94
CA ALA A 253 -22.95 2.72 -17.31
C ALA A 253 -23.24 2.49 -18.80
N ASN A 254 -23.66 3.54 -19.52
CA ASN A 254 -24.09 3.45 -20.90
C ASN A 254 -23.21 4.27 -21.87
N ARG A 255 -22.01 4.65 -21.47
CA ARG A 255 -21.08 5.41 -22.33
C ARG A 255 -20.68 4.58 -23.55
N ASP A 256 -20.50 5.25 -24.68
CA ASP A 256 -20.07 4.64 -25.93
C ASP A 256 -18.62 5.04 -26.32
N ASP A 257 -18.05 6.03 -25.62
CA ASP A 257 -16.72 6.61 -25.88
C ASP A 257 -15.60 6.04 -25.02
N CYS A 258 -15.92 5.31 -23.93
CA CYS A 258 -14.93 4.65 -23.09
C CYS A 258 -15.51 3.40 -22.41
N HIS A 259 -14.66 2.65 -21.71
CA HIS A 259 -15.05 1.46 -20.96
C HIS A 259 -14.37 1.42 -19.60
N PHE A 260 -15.08 0.90 -18.58
CA PHE A 260 -14.55 0.77 -17.24
C PHE A 260 -14.33 -0.71 -16.89
N VAL A 261 -13.20 -1.01 -16.30
CA VAL A 261 -12.88 -2.35 -15.76
C VAL A 261 -12.69 -2.24 -14.25
N VAL A 262 -13.43 -3.03 -13.51
CA VAL A 262 -13.22 -3.18 -12.07
C VAL A 262 -12.76 -4.59 -11.80
N VAL A 263 -11.57 -4.75 -11.22
CA VAL A 263 -10.99 -6.06 -10.91
C VAL A 263 -10.50 -6.09 -9.47
N GLY A 264 -10.99 -7.04 -8.69
CA GLY A 264 -10.55 -7.13 -7.30
C GLY A 264 -11.37 -8.07 -6.42
N SER A 265 -11.05 -8.01 -5.14
CA SER A 265 -11.75 -8.75 -4.10
C SER A 265 -11.79 -7.93 -2.81
N GLY A 266 -12.76 -8.19 -1.96
CA GLY A 266 -12.89 -7.48 -0.69
C GLY A 266 -14.29 -7.60 -0.10
N THR A 267 -14.50 -6.93 1.03
CA THR A 267 -15.76 -7.00 1.79
C THR A 267 -16.98 -6.46 1.03
N PHE A 268 -16.75 -5.57 0.06
CA PHE A 268 -17.80 -4.97 -0.76
C PHE A 268 -17.93 -5.58 -2.16
N TYR A 269 -17.16 -6.63 -2.48
CA TYR A 269 -17.26 -7.29 -3.79
C TYR A 269 -18.69 -7.74 -4.09
N GLN A 270 -19.37 -8.37 -3.12
CA GLN A 270 -20.75 -8.87 -3.30
C GLN A 270 -21.76 -7.73 -3.57
N MET A 271 -21.58 -6.56 -2.95
CA MET A 271 -22.42 -5.39 -3.22
C MET A 271 -22.26 -4.92 -4.68
N LEU A 272 -21.02 -4.80 -5.14
CA LEU A 272 -20.70 -4.42 -6.51
C LEU A 272 -21.20 -5.45 -7.53
N GLU A 273 -21.02 -6.73 -7.25
CA GLU A 273 -21.49 -7.84 -8.10
C GLU A 273 -23.02 -7.86 -8.21
N ASN A 274 -23.75 -7.66 -7.10
CA ASN A 274 -25.21 -7.58 -7.11
C ASN A 274 -25.70 -6.41 -7.97
N TRP A 275 -25.08 -5.24 -7.83
CA TRP A 275 -25.37 -4.08 -8.67
C TRP A 275 -25.12 -4.39 -10.15
N TYR A 276 -23.93 -4.92 -10.47
CA TYR A 276 -23.51 -5.25 -11.83
C TYR A 276 -24.49 -6.23 -12.50
N ASN A 277 -24.85 -7.31 -11.82
CA ASN A 277 -25.76 -8.34 -12.34
C ASN A 277 -27.19 -7.82 -12.55
N LYS A 278 -27.65 -6.91 -11.70
CA LYS A 278 -28.95 -6.26 -11.82
C LYS A 278 -28.98 -5.24 -12.96
N ARG A 279 -27.94 -4.43 -13.06
CA ARG A 279 -27.87 -3.29 -13.99
C ARG A 279 -27.47 -3.69 -15.40
N LYS A 280 -26.61 -4.71 -15.53
CA LYS A 280 -26.01 -5.18 -16.80
C LYS A 280 -25.47 -4.01 -17.65
N PRO A 281 -24.55 -3.20 -17.12
CA PRO A 281 -24.07 -2.01 -17.78
C PRO A 281 -23.23 -2.35 -19.04
N ARG A 282 -23.40 -1.62 -20.14
CA ARG A 282 -22.72 -1.87 -21.40
C ARG A 282 -21.24 -1.43 -21.37
N ALA A 283 -20.96 -0.36 -20.66
CA ALA A 283 -19.64 0.26 -20.62
C ALA A 283 -18.77 -0.23 -19.45
N ILE A 284 -19.14 -1.32 -18.79
CA ILE A 284 -18.43 -1.78 -17.58
C ILE A 284 -18.21 -3.28 -17.64
N THR A 285 -17.00 -3.72 -17.25
CA THR A 285 -16.66 -5.12 -17.01
C THR A 285 -16.24 -5.29 -15.55
N LEU A 286 -16.86 -6.23 -14.85
CA LEU A 286 -16.49 -6.62 -13.49
C LEU A 286 -15.77 -7.97 -13.52
N LEU A 287 -14.56 -8.00 -12.95
CA LEU A 287 -13.76 -9.21 -12.81
C LEU A 287 -13.50 -9.48 -11.32
N SER A 288 -13.56 -10.74 -10.92
CA SER A 288 -13.06 -11.15 -9.61
C SER A 288 -11.53 -10.99 -9.53
N GLY A 289 -10.96 -11.12 -8.33
CA GLY A 289 -9.51 -11.02 -8.16
C GLY A 289 -8.75 -11.99 -9.05
N LEU A 290 -7.80 -11.47 -9.80
CA LEU A 290 -6.93 -12.23 -10.71
C LEU A 290 -5.60 -12.61 -10.04
N PRO A 291 -4.92 -13.68 -10.48
CA PRO A 291 -3.51 -13.90 -10.20
C PRO A 291 -2.68 -12.69 -10.64
N LYS A 292 -1.57 -12.41 -9.90
CA LYS A 292 -0.78 -11.18 -10.15
C LYS A 292 -0.31 -11.06 -11.61
N ALA A 293 0.17 -12.12 -12.22
CA ALA A 293 0.64 -12.09 -13.60
C ALA A 293 -0.47 -11.73 -14.59
N ASP A 294 -1.67 -12.30 -14.43
CA ASP A 294 -2.84 -11.99 -15.26
C ASP A 294 -3.31 -10.53 -15.04
N TYR A 295 -3.27 -10.07 -13.79
CA TYR A 295 -3.59 -8.67 -13.47
C TYR A 295 -2.60 -7.70 -14.09
N ASP A 296 -1.31 -7.98 -14.02
CA ASP A 296 -0.25 -7.14 -14.58
C ASP A 296 -0.41 -7.03 -16.12
N GLN A 297 -0.73 -8.14 -16.82
CA GLN A 297 -1.04 -8.12 -18.25
C GLN A 297 -2.30 -7.30 -18.56
N LEU A 298 -3.35 -7.45 -17.74
CA LEU A 298 -4.58 -6.68 -17.92
C LEU A 298 -4.35 -5.17 -17.77
N VAL A 299 -3.60 -4.76 -16.75
CA VAL A 299 -3.30 -3.33 -16.51
C VAL A 299 -2.55 -2.73 -17.70
N GLN A 300 -1.57 -3.43 -18.26
CA GLN A 300 -0.76 -2.96 -19.40
C GLN A 300 -1.57 -2.68 -20.68
N VAL A 301 -2.75 -3.26 -20.81
CA VAL A 301 -3.61 -3.06 -21.99
C VAL A 301 -4.78 -2.11 -21.73
N CYS A 302 -4.83 -1.50 -20.54
CA CYS A 302 -5.73 -0.41 -20.18
C CYS A 302 -5.06 0.96 -20.41
N ASP A 303 -5.83 2.03 -20.36
CA ASP A 303 -5.38 3.35 -20.75
C ASP A 303 -5.32 4.35 -19.60
N VAL A 304 -6.17 4.22 -18.57
CA VAL A 304 -6.26 5.15 -17.43
C VAL A 304 -6.42 4.37 -16.14
N GLY A 305 -5.60 4.68 -15.15
CA GLY A 305 -5.68 4.12 -13.81
C GLY A 305 -6.66 4.88 -12.93
N LEU A 306 -7.57 4.17 -12.24
CA LEU A 306 -8.48 4.76 -11.28
C LEU A 306 -8.03 4.49 -9.85
N ILE A 307 -7.99 5.54 -9.04
CA ILE A 307 -7.70 5.49 -7.61
C ILE A 307 -8.93 6.00 -6.87
N PHE A 308 -9.46 5.19 -5.97
CA PHE A 308 -10.60 5.58 -5.13
C PHE A 308 -10.24 5.45 -3.65
N LEU A 309 -10.56 6.49 -2.88
CA LEU A 309 -10.53 6.52 -1.42
C LEU A 309 -11.84 7.11 -0.88
N ASP A 310 -12.21 6.64 0.31
CA ASP A 310 -13.43 7.11 0.98
C ASP A 310 -13.28 8.57 1.43
N TYR A 311 -14.25 9.41 1.12
CA TYR A 311 -14.25 10.85 1.45
C TYR A 311 -14.13 11.17 2.94
N ARG A 312 -14.51 10.23 3.80
CA ARG A 312 -14.48 10.41 5.27
C ARG A 312 -13.08 10.42 5.86
N PHE A 313 -12.05 10.09 5.14
CA PHE A 313 -10.69 10.13 5.67
C PHE A 313 -10.27 11.54 6.07
N THR A 314 -9.79 11.66 7.31
CA THR A 314 -9.13 12.86 7.82
C THR A 314 -7.62 12.76 7.75
N ILE A 315 -7.10 11.54 7.54
CA ILE A 315 -5.68 11.26 7.33
C ILE A 315 -5.33 11.25 5.84
N PRO A 316 -4.15 11.74 5.46
CA PRO A 316 -3.69 11.64 4.09
C PRO A 316 -3.22 10.20 3.79
N ASN A 317 -4.01 9.46 3.02
CA ASN A 317 -3.60 8.15 2.51
C ASN A 317 -2.83 8.30 1.20
N PHE A 318 -1.82 7.45 0.98
CA PHE A 318 -1.09 7.42 -0.28
C PHE A 318 -1.22 6.04 -0.95
N PRO A 319 -2.09 5.88 -1.96
CA PRO A 319 -2.41 4.59 -2.55
C PRO A 319 -1.25 4.01 -3.37
N SER A 320 -0.71 2.87 -2.95
CA SER A 320 0.43 2.22 -3.62
C SER A 320 0.15 1.77 -5.06
N ARG A 321 -1.14 1.65 -5.44
CA ARG A 321 -1.50 1.33 -6.83
C ARG A 321 -1.09 2.39 -7.84
N LEU A 322 -0.89 3.64 -7.39
CA LEU A 322 -0.32 4.69 -8.22
C LEU A 322 0.97 4.23 -8.88
N LEU A 323 1.87 3.60 -8.13
CA LEU A 323 3.16 3.15 -8.64
C LEU A 323 3.01 2.19 -9.82
N SER A 324 2.07 1.24 -9.73
CA SER A 324 1.80 0.30 -10.81
C SER A 324 1.26 0.98 -12.07
N TYR A 325 0.39 1.98 -11.92
CA TYR A 325 -0.13 2.72 -13.06
C TYR A 325 0.97 3.55 -13.75
N LEU A 326 1.77 4.25 -12.95
CA LEU A 326 2.88 5.05 -13.49
C LEU A 326 3.96 4.18 -14.15
N GLU A 327 4.19 2.98 -13.63
CA GLU A 327 5.15 2.03 -14.19
C GLU A 327 4.74 1.55 -15.60
N TYR A 328 3.43 1.46 -15.85
CA TYR A 328 2.88 1.15 -17.17
C TYR A 328 2.52 2.38 -18.00
N LYS A 329 3.07 3.54 -17.65
CA LYS A 329 2.86 4.82 -18.36
C LYS A 329 1.37 5.18 -18.50
N MET A 330 0.59 4.90 -17.48
CA MET A 330 -0.82 5.21 -17.45
C MET A 330 -1.07 6.52 -16.69
N PRO A 331 -1.79 7.48 -17.27
CA PRO A 331 -2.34 8.60 -16.50
C PRO A 331 -3.37 8.10 -15.49
N VAL A 332 -3.63 8.91 -14.45
CA VAL A 332 -4.54 8.51 -13.38
C VAL A 332 -5.67 9.51 -13.16
N ILE A 333 -6.82 9.01 -12.71
CA ILE A 333 -7.84 9.81 -12.03
C ILE A 333 -7.81 9.42 -10.55
N ALA A 334 -7.44 10.35 -9.70
CA ALA A 334 -7.44 10.19 -8.26
C ALA A 334 -8.74 10.73 -7.67
N CYS A 335 -9.70 9.84 -7.44
CA CYS A 335 -10.98 10.14 -6.81
C CYS A 335 -10.85 9.88 -5.31
N THR A 336 -10.49 10.92 -4.54
CA THR A 336 -10.05 10.79 -3.16
C THR A 336 -10.68 11.85 -2.24
N ASP A 337 -10.46 11.68 -0.94
CA ASP A 337 -10.73 12.69 0.06
C ASP A 337 -9.79 13.91 -0.11
N PRO A 338 -10.14 15.08 0.47
CA PRO A 338 -9.37 16.32 0.29
C PRO A 338 -8.01 16.33 1.04
N ASN A 339 -7.76 15.37 1.94
CA ASN A 339 -6.51 15.30 2.71
C ASN A 339 -5.43 14.49 1.95
N CYS A 340 -5.86 13.64 1.01
CA CYS A 340 -4.98 12.85 0.15
C CYS A 340 -4.36 13.73 -0.93
N ASP A 341 -3.04 13.85 -0.94
CA ASP A 341 -2.30 14.68 -1.92
C ASP A 341 -1.99 13.97 -3.25
N THR A 342 -2.42 12.72 -3.43
CA THR A 342 -2.17 11.96 -4.67
C THR A 342 -2.73 12.68 -5.91
N GLY A 343 -3.94 13.23 -5.81
CA GLY A 343 -4.58 13.97 -6.90
C GLY A 343 -3.86 15.27 -7.24
N THR A 344 -3.51 16.06 -6.22
CA THR A 344 -2.73 17.30 -6.39
C THR A 344 -1.36 17.01 -7.01
N ILE A 345 -0.66 16.00 -6.52
CA ILE A 345 0.63 15.56 -7.08
C ILE A 345 0.47 15.17 -8.56
N ALA A 346 -0.61 14.46 -8.91
CA ALA A 346 -0.85 14.06 -10.29
C ALA A 346 -1.11 15.26 -11.22
N GLU A 347 -1.89 16.24 -10.77
CA GLU A 347 -2.18 17.44 -11.56
C GLU A 347 -0.96 18.35 -11.70
N GLU A 348 -0.24 18.64 -10.61
CA GLU A 348 0.97 19.48 -10.62
C GLU A 348 2.09 18.91 -11.52
N ASN A 349 2.17 17.58 -11.62
CA ASN A 349 3.17 16.91 -12.45
C ASN A 349 2.63 16.48 -13.83
N GLY A 350 1.36 16.78 -14.13
CA GLY A 350 0.74 16.61 -15.43
C GLY A 350 0.54 15.15 -15.86
N PHE A 351 0.40 14.22 -14.89
CA PHE A 351 0.15 12.81 -15.20
C PHE A 351 -1.24 12.31 -14.76
N GLY A 352 -2.14 13.21 -14.31
CA GLY A 352 -3.47 12.80 -13.90
C GLY A 352 -4.34 13.96 -13.47
N PHE A 353 -5.53 13.63 -12.97
CA PHE A 353 -6.51 14.59 -12.49
C PHE A 353 -7.06 14.17 -11.12
N TYR A 354 -7.40 15.17 -10.32
CA TYR A 354 -8.12 15.02 -9.06
C TYR A 354 -9.63 15.05 -9.28
N SER A 355 -10.36 14.25 -8.51
CA SER A 355 -11.82 14.33 -8.36
C SER A 355 -12.17 14.10 -6.88
N PRO A 356 -13.05 14.93 -6.28
CA PRO A 356 -13.54 14.65 -4.93
C PRO A 356 -14.34 13.33 -4.88
N SER A 357 -14.10 12.49 -3.87
CA SER A 357 -14.79 11.19 -3.76
C SER A 357 -16.18 11.26 -3.10
N ASN A 358 -16.83 12.43 -3.22
CA ASN A 358 -18.23 12.68 -2.84
C ASN A 358 -18.99 13.55 -3.85
N ASP A 359 -18.39 13.79 -5.03
CA ASP A 359 -18.99 14.59 -6.09
C ASP A 359 -19.03 13.80 -7.40
N LEU A 360 -20.21 13.27 -7.70
CA LEU A 360 -20.46 12.43 -8.86
C LEU A 360 -20.29 13.20 -10.18
N GLN A 361 -20.71 14.47 -10.21
CA GLN A 361 -20.58 15.30 -11.42
C GLN A 361 -19.12 15.61 -11.69
N ALA A 362 -18.36 15.98 -10.65
CA ALA A 362 -16.92 16.21 -10.76
C ALA A 362 -16.17 14.99 -11.30
N PHE A 363 -16.54 13.77 -10.87
CA PHE A 363 -15.94 12.55 -11.41
C PHE A 363 -16.25 12.39 -12.91
N THR A 364 -17.51 12.57 -13.32
CA THR A 364 -17.91 12.44 -14.73
C THR A 364 -17.22 13.50 -15.60
N ASP A 365 -17.10 14.73 -15.12
CA ASP A 365 -16.39 15.81 -15.81
C ASP A 365 -14.89 15.51 -15.93
N THR A 366 -14.32 14.91 -14.89
CA THR A 366 -12.90 14.47 -14.90
C THR A 366 -12.67 13.35 -15.91
N VAL A 367 -13.60 12.40 -16.05
CA VAL A 367 -13.55 11.39 -17.12
C VAL A 367 -13.57 12.05 -18.49
N ASN A 368 -14.48 13.02 -18.71
CA ASN A 368 -14.56 13.76 -19.98
C ASN A 368 -13.27 14.55 -20.26
N ARG A 369 -12.70 15.20 -19.25
CA ARG A 369 -11.42 15.91 -19.34
C ARG A 369 -10.28 14.96 -19.73
N MET A 370 -10.23 13.76 -19.14
CA MET A 370 -9.24 12.73 -19.46
C MET A 370 -9.36 12.27 -20.91
N LEU A 371 -10.56 12.00 -21.39
CA LEU A 371 -10.83 11.57 -22.78
C LEU A 371 -10.40 12.62 -23.82
N ASN A 372 -10.40 13.90 -23.46
CA ASN A 372 -9.98 15.03 -24.30
C ASN A 372 -8.49 15.40 -24.11
N SER A 373 -7.73 14.62 -23.35
CA SER A 373 -6.32 14.87 -23.07
C SER A 373 -5.40 13.92 -23.85
N ASP A 374 -4.15 14.31 -24.02
CA ASP A 374 -3.10 13.41 -24.54
C ASP A 374 -2.65 12.45 -23.44
N MET A 375 -3.34 11.31 -23.33
CA MET A 375 -3.08 10.27 -22.33
C MET A 375 -1.66 9.70 -22.46
N ASN A 376 -1.09 9.63 -23.66
CA ASN A 376 0.26 9.11 -23.86
C ASN A 376 1.30 10.09 -23.28
N ALA A 377 1.18 11.38 -23.59
CA ALA A 377 2.07 12.39 -23.02
C ALA A 377 1.94 12.47 -21.49
N MET A 378 0.72 12.33 -20.95
CA MET A 378 0.49 12.28 -19.50
C MET A 378 1.13 11.02 -18.88
N GLY A 379 1.00 9.88 -19.52
CA GLY A 379 1.61 8.62 -19.07
C GLY A 379 3.14 8.68 -19.00
N GLU A 380 3.78 9.28 -20.03
CA GLU A 380 5.24 9.50 -20.02
C GLU A 380 5.67 10.41 -18.87
N LYS A 381 4.95 11.50 -18.61
CA LYS A 381 5.22 12.37 -17.46
C LYS A 381 5.11 11.60 -16.14
N GLY A 382 4.11 10.73 -16.00
CA GLY A 382 3.93 9.87 -14.84
C GLY A 382 5.10 8.89 -14.66
N TYR A 383 5.57 8.28 -15.72
CA TYR A 383 6.71 7.38 -15.68
C TYR A 383 8.01 8.10 -15.30
N GLU A 384 8.26 9.30 -15.85
CA GLU A 384 9.41 10.11 -15.43
C GLU A 384 9.30 10.56 -13.96
N PHE A 385 8.08 10.86 -13.49
CA PHE A 385 7.84 11.17 -12.09
C PHE A 385 8.12 9.96 -11.18
N LEU A 386 7.70 8.75 -11.59
CA LEU A 386 8.00 7.49 -10.89
C LEU A 386 9.53 7.32 -10.75
N LYS A 387 10.27 7.46 -11.85
CA LYS A 387 11.72 7.29 -11.86
C LYS A 387 12.43 8.26 -10.91
N ARG A 388 11.97 9.48 -10.82
CA ARG A 388 12.60 10.49 -9.95
C ARG A 388 12.29 10.29 -8.47
N ASN A 389 11.10 9.74 -8.12
CA ASN A 389 10.59 9.81 -6.75
C ASN A 389 10.33 8.44 -6.10
N TYR A 390 10.08 7.39 -6.89
CA TYR A 390 9.54 6.13 -6.38
C TYR A 390 10.34 4.89 -6.76
N LEU A 391 11.59 5.05 -7.20
CA LEU A 391 12.48 3.91 -7.35
C LEU A 391 12.94 3.40 -5.98
N VAL A 392 13.25 2.12 -5.91
CA VAL A 392 13.74 1.48 -4.69
C VAL A 392 15.03 2.12 -4.19
N GLU A 393 15.85 2.67 -5.09
CA GLU A 393 17.03 3.46 -4.81
C GLU A 393 16.71 4.68 -3.94
N ASN A 394 15.63 5.41 -4.26
CA ASN A 394 15.23 6.59 -3.48
C ASN A 394 14.92 6.24 -2.01
N SER A 395 14.17 5.14 -1.78
CA SER A 395 13.88 4.69 -0.41
C SER A 395 15.12 4.16 0.29
N TYR A 396 15.98 3.43 -0.42
CA TYR A 396 17.24 2.93 0.11
C TYR A 396 18.15 4.10 0.54
N ASP A 397 18.35 5.09 -0.33
CA ASP A 397 19.21 6.25 -0.05
C ASP A 397 18.66 7.13 1.08
N ALA A 398 17.32 7.31 1.13
CA ALA A 398 16.67 8.01 2.25
C ALA A 398 16.94 7.34 3.60
N ILE A 399 16.95 6.01 3.65
CA ILE A 399 17.26 5.26 4.87
C ILE A 399 18.76 5.32 5.19
N MET A 400 19.60 5.09 4.18
CA MET A 400 21.04 4.92 4.36
C MET A 400 21.79 6.21 4.72
N LYS A 401 21.25 7.38 4.38
CA LYS A 401 21.88 8.67 4.74
C LYS A 401 22.03 8.87 6.25
N HIS A 402 21.22 8.19 7.06
CA HIS A 402 21.26 8.25 8.52
C HIS A 402 22.26 7.27 9.16
N LEU A 403 22.95 6.46 8.35
CA LEU A 403 23.90 5.43 8.78
C LEU A 403 25.36 5.72 8.33
N LYS A 404 25.55 6.87 7.70
CA LYS A 404 26.87 7.37 7.24
C LYS A 404 27.61 8.12 8.34
#